data_46a49df8e10049a7a1f64e81c1808546
#
_entry.id   46a49df8e10049a7a1f64e81c1808546
#
_cell.length_a   1.000
_cell.length_b   1.000
_cell.length_c   1.000
_cell.angle_alpha   90.00
_cell.angle_beta   90.00
_cell.angle_gamma   90.00
#
_symmetry.space_group_name_H-M   'P 1'
#
loop_
_entity.id
_entity.type
_entity.pdbx_description
1 polymer ?
#
loop_
_entity_poly.entity_id
_entity_poly.type
_entity_poly.pdbx_seq_one_letter_code
_entity_poly.pdbx_strand_id
1 'polypeptide(L)'
;MINQLIQQAQPYWKQYVEHEFVQQLAKGTLPKACFQHYLKQDYLYLFHYSRAFALGVFKARNFAEMDMPRKTLDILCQEIQLHLDYCRQWEISEQEIFQTPESAACISYTRYLLDCGMTGGLPELYAAVTPCALGYAQVARYITENYPK
;
A
#
# COMPACT_ATOMS: atom_id res chain seq x y z
N MET A 1 17.32 8.32 10.99
CA MET A 1 15.95 7.96 11.44
C MET A 1 15.39 6.79 10.61
N ILE A 2 15.15 6.92 9.29
CA ILE A 2 14.57 5.82 8.46
C ILE A 2 15.38 4.52 8.55
N ASN A 3 16.70 4.57 8.40
CA ASN A 3 17.55 3.37 8.50
C ASN A 3 17.47 2.69 9.87
N GLN A 4 17.28 3.46 10.94
CA GLN A 4 17.08 2.90 12.28
C GLN A 4 15.74 2.17 12.41
N LEU A 5 14.67 2.73 11.81
CA LEU A 5 13.35 2.06 11.79
C LEU A 5 13.41 0.74 11.00
N ILE A 6 14.07 0.74 9.83
CA ILE A 6 14.27 -0.47 9.03
C ILE A 6 15.08 -1.51 9.81
N GLN A 7 16.13 -1.07 10.52
CA GLN A 7 16.96 -1.96 11.34
C GLN A 7 16.16 -2.58 12.49
N GLN A 8 15.33 -1.80 13.16
CA GLN A 8 14.48 -2.29 14.25
C GLN A 8 13.36 -3.21 13.76
N ALA A 9 12.92 -3.05 12.52
CA ALA A 9 11.89 -3.88 11.90
C ALA A 9 12.42 -5.24 11.37
N GLN A 10 13.74 -5.52 11.49
CA GLN A 10 14.27 -6.81 11.10
C GLN A 10 13.86 -7.92 12.08
N PRO A 11 13.65 -9.18 11.62
CA PRO A 11 13.81 -9.65 10.24
C PRO A 11 12.58 -9.43 9.33
N TYR A 12 11.48 -8.89 9.84
CA TYR A 12 10.21 -8.75 9.11
C TYR A 12 10.35 -7.87 7.87
N TRP A 13 11.15 -6.79 7.95
CA TRP A 13 11.39 -5.92 6.80
C TRP A 13 12.05 -6.65 5.62
N LYS A 14 13.04 -7.50 5.91
CA LYS A 14 13.68 -8.34 4.89
C LYS A 14 12.69 -9.33 4.29
N GLN A 15 11.90 -10.02 5.14
CA GLN A 15 10.89 -10.98 4.68
C GLN A 15 9.84 -10.32 3.80
N TYR A 16 9.50 -9.06 4.06
CA TYR A 16 8.58 -8.28 3.24
C TYR A 16 9.20 -7.93 1.89
N VAL A 17 10.38 -7.33 1.85
CA VAL A 17 11.05 -6.86 0.62
C VAL A 17 11.43 -8.03 -0.29
N GLU A 18 11.91 -9.13 0.29
CA GLU A 18 12.38 -10.34 -0.41
C GLU A 18 11.31 -11.44 -0.42
N HIS A 19 10.03 -11.09 -0.28
CA HIS A 19 8.95 -12.06 -0.28
C HIS A 19 8.90 -12.85 -1.59
N GLU A 20 8.50 -14.11 -1.54
CA GLU A 20 8.45 -15.00 -2.72
C GLU A 20 7.58 -14.41 -3.84
N PHE A 21 6.48 -13.76 -3.51
CA PHE A 21 5.65 -13.03 -4.48
C PHE A 21 6.47 -12.01 -5.27
N VAL A 22 7.31 -11.21 -4.60
CA VAL A 22 8.18 -10.19 -5.22
C VAL A 22 9.20 -10.85 -6.14
N GLN A 23 9.83 -11.94 -5.68
CA GLN A 23 10.82 -12.67 -6.46
C GLN A 23 10.21 -13.33 -7.70
N GLN A 24 9.06 -13.97 -7.58
CA GLN A 24 8.36 -14.60 -8.69
C GLN A 24 7.85 -13.56 -9.70
N LEU A 25 7.37 -12.42 -9.22
CA LEU A 25 6.98 -11.29 -10.08
C LEU A 25 8.18 -10.78 -10.89
N ALA A 26 9.32 -10.57 -10.23
CA ALA A 26 10.55 -10.10 -10.88
C ALA A 26 11.06 -11.10 -11.95
N LYS A 27 10.93 -12.40 -11.70
CA LYS A 27 11.30 -13.48 -12.63
C LYS A 27 10.27 -13.72 -13.74
N GLY A 28 9.08 -13.12 -13.67
CA GLY A 28 7.98 -13.42 -14.59
C GLY A 28 7.37 -14.81 -14.41
N THR A 29 7.55 -15.42 -13.26
CA THR A 29 7.07 -16.79 -12.93
C THR A 29 5.88 -16.81 -11.99
N LEU A 30 5.41 -15.63 -11.54
CA LEU A 30 4.26 -15.54 -10.65
C LEU A 30 2.99 -16.08 -11.36
N PRO A 31 2.25 -17.03 -10.75
CA PRO A 31 1.01 -17.53 -11.33
C PRO A 31 -0.01 -16.40 -11.56
N LYS A 32 -0.69 -16.41 -12.70
CA LYS A 32 -1.70 -15.41 -13.08
C LYS A 32 -2.74 -15.21 -11.96
N ALA A 33 -3.23 -16.30 -11.37
CA ALA A 33 -4.23 -16.25 -10.30
C ALA A 33 -3.73 -15.51 -9.04
N CYS A 34 -2.43 -15.66 -8.69
CA CYS A 34 -1.83 -14.94 -7.57
C CYS A 34 -1.77 -13.44 -7.84
N PHE A 35 -1.43 -13.05 -9.07
CA PHE A 35 -1.39 -11.64 -9.45
C PHE A 35 -2.80 -11.03 -9.51
N GLN A 36 -3.79 -11.76 -10.04
CA GLN A 36 -5.20 -11.32 -10.02
C GLN A 36 -5.72 -11.17 -8.60
N HIS A 37 -5.39 -12.09 -7.70
CA HIS A 37 -5.74 -11.96 -6.27
C HIS A 37 -5.11 -10.71 -5.64
N TYR A 38 -3.83 -10.47 -5.90
CA TYR A 38 -3.13 -9.27 -5.45
C TYR A 38 -3.85 -8.00 -5.97
N LEU A 39 -4.17 -7.92 -7.25
CA LEU A 39 -4.84 -6.75 -7.84
C LEU A 39 -6.18 -6.44 -7.14
N LYS A 40 -6.98 -7.47 -6.84
CA LYS A 40 -8.27 -7.28 -6.14
C LYS A 40 -8.05 -6.77 -4.71
N GLN A 41 -7.13 -7.36 -3.97
CA GLN A 41 -6.82 -6.95 -2.60
C GLN A 41 -6.22 -5.54 -2.54
N ASP A 42 -5.35 -5.20 -3.49
CA ASP A 42 -4.71 -3.89 -3.57
C ASP A 42 -5.72 -2.78 -3.88
N TYR A 43 -6.69 -3.06 -4.77
CA TYR A 43 -7.79 -2.12 -5.02
C TYR A 43 -8.58 -1.82 -3.75
N LEU A 44 -8.99 -2.86 -3.00
CA LEU A 44 -9.70 -2.70 -1.72
C LEU A 44 -8.84 -1.96 -0.68
N TYR A 45 -7.55 -2.27 -0.65
CA TYR A 45 -6.56 -1.60 0.20
C TYR A 45 -6.48 -0.10 -0.09
N LEU A 46 -6.42 0.31 -1.35
CA LEU A 46 -6.28 1.71 -1.76
C LEU A 46 -7.42 2.59 -1.22
N PHE A 47 -8.66 2.08 -1.12
CA PHE A 47 -9.76 2.81 -0.48
C PHE A 47 -9.50 3.10 1.00
N HIS A 48 -9.01 2.11 1.74
CA HIS A 48 -8.70 2.31 3.15
C HIS A 48 -7.47 3.20 3.34
N TYR A 49 -6.49 3.08 2.46
CA TYR A 49 -5.31 3.92 2.47
C TYR A 49 -5.66 5.38 2.18
N SER A 50 -6.55 5.61 1.22
CA SER A 50 -7.10 6.95 0.95
C SER A 50 -7.86 7.53 2.16
N ARG A 51 -8.65 6.70 2.85
CA ARG A 51 -9.34 7.11 4.08
C ARG A 51 -8.36 7.51 5.18
N ALA A 52 -7.23 6.82 5.30
CA ALA A 52 -6.18 7.18 6.26
C ALA A 52 -5.61 8.59 5.96
N PHE A 53 -5.36 8.93 4.70
CA PHE A 53 -4.93 10.28 4.32
C PHE A 53 -6.03 11.33 4.47
N ALA A 54 -7.30 10.96 4.26
CA ALA A 54 -8.43 11.84 4.57
C ALA A 54 -8.51 12.16 6.07
N LEU A 55 -8.21 11.19 6.95
CA LEU A 55 -8.04 11.46 8.39
C LEU A 55 -6.86 12.40 8.65
N GLY A 56 -5.79 12.31 7.89
CA GLY A 56 -4.68 13.27 7.95
C GLY A 56 -5.12 14.70 7.64
N VAL A 57 -5.95 14.87 6.60
CA VAL A 57 -6.57 16.18 6.28
C VAL A 57 -7.47 16.65 7.42
N PHE A 58 -8.30 15.78 7.97
CA PHE A 58 -9.21 16.08 9.08
C PHE A 58 -8.47 16.50 10.36
N LYS A 59 -7.35 15.85 10.66
CA LYS A 59 -6.54 16.08 11.88
C LYS A 59 -5.58 17.26 11.77
N ALA A 60 -5.36 17.81 10.57
CA ALA A 60 -4.47 18.95 10.35
C ALA A 60 -4.99 20.20 11.08
N ARG A 61 -4.10 20.89 11.80
CA ARG A 61 -4.43 22.09 12.58
C ARG A 61 -4.24 23.37 11.79
N ASN A 62 -3.58 23.30 10.64
CA ASN A 62 -3.32 24.43 9.76
C ASN A 62 -3.09 23.95 8.32
N PHE A 63 -3.02 24.88 7.37
CA PHE A 63 -2.88 24.58 5.96
C PHE A 63 -1.57 23.85 5.62
N ALA A 64 -0.48 24.17 6.30
CA ALA A 64 0.82 23.51 6.06
C ALA A 64 0.79 22.04 6.45
N GLU A 65 0.13 21.67 7.56
CA GLU A 65 -0.09 20.28 7.96
C GLU A 65 -1.05 19.55 7.03
N MET A 66 -2.02 20.26 6.43
CA MET A 66 -3.03 19.70 5.52
C MET A 66 -2.47 19.40 4.13
N ASP A 67 -1.47 20.14 3.67
CA ASP A 67 -1.04 20.13 2.26
C ASP A 67 -0.53 18.75 1.81
N MET A 68 0.29 18.09 2.62
CA MET A 68 0.84 16.78 2.28
C MET A 68 -0.24 15.69 2.19
N PRO A 69 -1.08 15.46 3.23
CA PRO A 69 -2.09 14.42 3.16
C PRO A 69 -3.13 14.68 2.07
N ARG A 70 -3.48 15.94 1.80
CA ARG A 70 -4.37 16.32 0.70
C ARG A 70 -3.78 15.95 -0.66
N LYS A 71 -2.51 16.33 -0.92
CA LYS A 71 -1.84 15.99 -2.18
C LYS A 71 -1.72 14.48 -2.38
N THR A 72 -1.41 13.76 -1.31
CA THR A 72 -1.34 12.30 -1.36
C THR A 72 -2.70 11.68 -1.66
N LEU A 73 -3.77 12.21 -1.07
CA LEU A 73 -5.13 11.76 -1.35
C LEU A 73 -5.50 11.97 -2.83
N ASP A 74 -5.15 13.12 -3.42
CA ASP A 74 -5.38 13.39 -4.84
C ASP A 74 -4.64 12.37 -5.73
N ILE A 75 -3.40 12.04 -5.40
CA ILE A 75 -2.61 11.02 -6.11
C ILE A 75 -3.27 9.64 -5.99
N LEU A 76 -3.68 9.24 -4.79
CA LEU A 76 -4.32 7.96 -4.54
C LEU A 76 -5.64 7.81 -5.30
N CYS A 77 -6.43 8.89 -5.41
CA CYS A 77 -7.65 8.87 -6.22
C CYS A 77 -7.36 8.61 -7.72
N GLN A 78 -6.24 9.16 -8.24
CA GLN A 78 -5.80 8.88 -9.60
C GLN A 78 -5.29 7.43 -9.74
N GLU A 79 -4.55 6.94 -8.75
CA GLU A 79 -4.06 5.55 -8.72
C GLU A 79 -5.20 4.54 -8.69
N ILE A 80 -6.27 4.79 -7.93
CA ILE A 80 -7.47 3.94 -7.92
C ILE A 80 -8.06 3.80 -9.33
N GLN A 81 -8.15 4.89 -10.08
CA GLN A 81 -8.66 4.85 -11.45
C GLN A 81 -7.75 4.04 -12.38
N LEU A 82 -6.42 4.27 -12.30
CA LEU A 82 -5.44 3.50 -13.06
C LEU A 82 -5.49 2.01 -12.71
N HIS A 83 -5.70 1.71 -11.44
CA HIS A 83 -5.80 0.33 -10.95
C HIS A 83 -7.03 -0.39 -11.52
N LEU A 84 -8.18 0.30 -11.63
CA LEU A 84 -9.35 -0.24 -12.32
C LEU A 84 -9.08 -0.56 -13.79
N ASP A 85 -8.37 0.32 -14.49
CA ASP A 85 -8.00 0.09 -15.89
C ASP A 85 -7.05 -1.12 -16.02
N TYR A 86 -6.15 -1.29 -15.05
CA TYR A 86 -5.30 -2.47 -14.96
C TYR A 86 -6.10 -3.75 -14.72
N CYS A 87 -7.04 -3.72 -13.79
CA CYS A 87 -7.93 -4.86 -13.50
C CYS A 87 -8.72 -5.28 -14.76
N ARG A 88 -9.22 -4.33 -15.55
CA ARG A 88 -9.91 -4.62 -16.81
C ARG A 88 -9.00 -5.33 -17.83
N GLN A 89 -7.72 -4.94 -17.93
CA GLN A 89 -6.74 -5.63 -18.80
C GLN A 89 -6.50 -7.08 -18.38
N TRP A 90 -6.71 -7.38 -17.10
CA TRP A 90 -6.60 -8.73 -16.52
C TRP A 90 -7.94 -9.47 -16.47
N GLU A 91 -8.96 -8.96 -17.18
CA GLU A 91 -10.30 -9.55 -17.24
C GLU A 91 -11.01 -9.61 -15.87
N ILE A 92 -10.68 -8.70 -14.96
CA ILE A 92 -11.29 -8.57 -13.64
C ILE A 92 -12.31 -7.44 -13.70
N SER A 93 -13.60 -7.76 -13.52
CA SER A 93 -14.66 -6.76 -13.48
C SER A 93 -14.69 -6.02 -12.14
N GLU A 94 -15.17 -4.78 -12.16
CA GLU A 94 -15.35 -3.98 -10.94
C GLU A 94 -16.34 -4.66 -9.97
N GLN A 95 -17.37 -5.30 -10.48
CA GLN A 95 -18.32 -6.08 -9.67
C GLN A 95 -17.63 -7.25 -8.95
N GLU A 96 -16.73 -7.95 -9.64
CA GLU A 96 -15.95 -9.05 -9.06
C GLU A 96 -15.04 -8.55 -7.92
N ILE A 97 -14.41 -7.38 -8.10
CA ILE A 97 -13.58 -6.79 -7.05
C ILE A 97 -14.41 -6.48 -5.80
N PHE A 98 -15.58 -5.82 -5.97
CA PHE A 98 -16.43 -5.47 -4.84
C PHE A 98 -17.05 -6.67 -4.11
N GLN A 99 -17.20 -7.80 -4.81
CA GLN A 99 -17.66 -9.05 -4.19
C GLN A 99 -16.53 -9.86 -3.56
N THR A 100 -15.27 -9.49 -3.80
CA THR A 100 -14.11 -10.17 -3.23
C THR A 100 -13.97 -9.81 -1.74
N PRO A 101 -13.97 -10.79 -0.84
CA PRO A 101 -13.73 -10.52 0.57
C PRO A 101 -12.30 -10.02 0.79
N GLU A 102 -12.15 -9.05 1.68
CA GLU A 102 -10.82 -8.61 2.09
C GLU A 102 -10.08 -9.74 2.80
N SER A 103 -8.82 -9.96 2.44
CA SER A 103 -7.95 -10.92 3.11
C SER A 103 -7.64 -10.48 4.56
N ALA A 104 -7.32 -11.44 5.42
CA ALA A 104 -6.92 -11.13 6.80
C ALA A 104 -5.75 -10.14 6.87
N ALA A 105 -4.78 -10.24 5.95
CA ALA A 105 -3.66 -9.31 5.87
C ALA A 105 -4.12 -7.88 5.51
N CYS A 106 -5.01 -7.75 4.52
CA CYS A 106 -5.58 -6.45 4.12
C CYS A 106 -6.37 -5.83 5.28
N ILE A 107 -7.24 -6.60 5.92
CA ILE A 107 -8.01 -6.15 7.09
C ILE A 107 -7.07 -5.70 8.22
N SER A 108 -6.11 -6.53 8.60
CA SER A 108 -5.23 -6.25 9.74
C SER A 108 -4.48 -4.94 9.56
N TYR A 109 -3.86 -4.73 8.40
CA TYR A 109 -3.07 -3.52 8.16
C TYR A 109 -3.97 -2.30 7.98
N THR A 110 -5.03 -2.38 7.19
CA THR A 110 -5.90 -1.22 6.94
C THR A 110 -6.65 -0.75 8.19
N ARG A 111 -7.12 -1.67 9.04
CA ARG A 111 -7.77 -1.29 10.30
C ARG A 111 -6.78 -0.70 11.31
N TYR A 112 -5.56 -1.21 11.34
CA TYR A 112 -4.49 -0.60 12.12
C TYR A 112 -4.17 0.84 11.66
N LEU A 113 -4.09 1.09 10.35
CA LEU A 113 -3.89 2.45 9.81
C LEU A 113 -5.01 3.40 10.26
N LEU A 114 -6.26 2.96 10.13
CA LEU A 114 -7.42 3.77 10.50
C LEU A 114 -7.47 4.01 12.02
N ASP A 115 -7.16 2.99 12.82
CA ASP A 115 -7.08 3.14 14.27
C ASP A 115 -6.01 4.16 14.69
N CYS A 116 -4.80 4.06 14.14
CA CYS A 116 -3.74 5.06 14.36
C CYS A 116 -4.18 6.48 13.96
N GLY A 117 -4.90 6.61 12.84
CA GLY A 117 -5.41 7.89 12.37
C GLY A 117 -6.56 8.44 13.23
N MET A 118 -7.40 7.58 13.79
CA MET A 118 -8.53 8.00 14.63
C MET A 118 -8.10 8.34 16.05
N THR A 119 -7.28 7.50 16.68
CA THR A 119 -6.88 7.61 18.08
C THR A 119 -5.68 8.52 18.30
N GLY A 120 -4.73 8.55 17.34
CA GLY A 120 -3.52 9.37 17.37
C GLY A 120 -3.67 10.71 16.65
N GLY A 121 -2.54 11.37 16.44
CA GLY A 121 -2.37 12.56 15.61
C GLY A 121 -1.70 12.24 14.27
N LEU A 122 -1.21 13.29 13.59
CA LEU A 122 -0.48 13.14 12.33
C LEU A 122 0.81 12.31 12.47
N PRO A 123 1.62 12.42 13.55
CA PRO A 123 2.82 11.60 13.70
C PRO A 123 2.53 10.09 13.73
N GLU A 124 1.51 9.67 14.48
CA GLU A 124 1.09 8.27 14.59
C GLU A 124 0.57 7.74 13.26
N LEU A 125 -0.26 8.54 12.57
CA LEU A 125 -0.75 8.21 11.24
C LEU A 125 0.40 8.04 10.24
N TYR A 126 1.35 8.99 10.20
CA TYR A 126 2.46 8.92 9.27
C TYR A 126 3.41 7.77 9.58
N ALA A 127 3.64 7.46 10.85
CA ALA A 127 4.39 6.27 11.23
C ALA A 127 3.73 4.99 10.71
N ALA A 128 2.41 4.90 10.82
CA ALA A 128 1.64 3.74 10.38
C ALA A 128 1.60 3.56 8.85
N VAL A 129 1.55 4.65 8.07
CA VAL A 129 1.54 4.58 6.59
C VAL A 129 2.94 4.42 5.97
N THR A 130 4.00 4.75 6.70
CA THR A 130 5.39 4.70 6.22
C THR A 130 5.80 3.31 5.69
N PRO A 131 5.45 2.17 6.33
CA PRO A 131 5.84 0.85 5.82
C PRO A 131 5.38 0.58 4.38
N CYS A 132 4.20 1.03 3.99
CA CYS A 132 3.72 0.89 2.62
C CYS A 132 4.55 1.76 1.66
N ALA A 133 4.58 3.07 1.90
CA ALA A 133 5.26 4.00 0.99
C ALA A 133 6.77 3.68 0.82
N LEU A 134 7.46 3.39 1.92
CA LEU A 134 8.87 3.03 1.91
C LEU A 134 9.09 1.62 1.35
N GLY A 135 8.19 0.70 1.66
CA GLY A 135 8.27 -0.68 1.23
C GLY A 135 8.25 -0.83 -0.29
N TYR A 136 7.32 -0.17 -0.97
CA TYR A 136 7.29 -0.18 -2.44
C TYR A 136 8.59 0.34 -3.06
N ALA A 137 9.17 1.41 -2.52
CA ALA A 137 10.46 1.92 -2.99
C ALA A 137 11.60 0.91 -2.77
N GLN A 138 11.62 0.22 -1.64
CA GLN A 138 12.62 -0.80 -1.33
C GLN A 138 12.44 -2.07 -2.19
N VAL A 139 11.20 -2.49 -2.42
CA VAL A 139 10.88 -3.61 -3.33
C VAL A 139 11.32 -3.29 -4.75
N ALA A 140 11.02 -2.10 -5.27
CA ALA A 140 11.45 -1.68 -6.60
C ALA A 140 12.98 -1.70 -6.73
N ARG A 141 13.68 -1.18 -5.72
CA ARG A 141 15.14 -1.20 -5.67
C ARG A 141 15.68 -2.64 -5.62
N TYR A 142 15.14 -3.49 -4.77
CA TYR A 142 15.52 -4.90 -4.68
C TYR A 142 15.38 -5.61 -6.02
N ILE A 143 14.26 -5.40 -6.73
CA ILE A 143 14.03 -5.98 -8.05
C ILE A 143 15.08 -5.49 -9.06
N THR A 144 15.33 -4.19 -9.13
CA THR A 144 16.28 -3.63 -10.10
C THR A 144 17.73 -4.06 -9.85
N GLU A 145 18.12 -4.24 -8.60
CA GLU A 145 19.47 -4.66 -8.22
C GLU A 145 19.71 -6.16 -8.41
N ASN A 146 18.70 -7.01 -8.19
CA ASN A 146 18.84 -8.46 -8.18
C ASN A 146 18.32 -9.16 -9.44
N TYR A 147 17.49 -8.49 -10.24
CA TYR A 147 16.87 -9.04 -11.46
C TYR A 147 17.01 -8.04 -12.61
N PRO A 148 18.24 -7.69 -13.03
CA PRO A 148 18.43 -6.77 -14.16
C PRO A 148 17.87 -7.42 -15.44
N LYS A 149 17.21 -6.58 -16.28
CA LYS A 149 16.69 -6.99 -17.60
C LYS A 149 17.81 -7.00 -18.62
#